data_b866c5843f69eed42f4b4327d3362e19
#
_entry.id   b866c5843f69eed42f4b4327d3362e19
#
_cell.length_a   1.000
_cell.length_b   1.000
_cell.length_c   1.000
_cell.angle_alpha   90.00
_cell.angle_beta   90.00
_cell.angle_gamma   90.00
#
_symmetry.space_group_name_H-M   'P 1'
#
loop_
_entity.id
_entity.type
_entity.pdbx_description
1 polymer ?
#
loop_
_entity_poly.entity_id
_entity_poly.type
_entity_poly.pdbx_seq_one_letter_code
_entity_poly.pdbx_strand_id
1 'polypeptide(L)' 'MSETHVCVVCGHVHDEAEEGFWNELPDNFTCPECGCGKEDYQVV' A
#
# COMPACT_ATOMS: atom_id res chain seq x y z
N MET A 1 -16.17 -0.98 -5.18
CA MET A 1 -15.08 -1.48 -6.03
C MET A 1 -13.77 -1.31 -5.29
N SER A 2 -12.96 -2.33 -5.33
CA SER A 2 -11.69 -2.28 -4.63
C SER A 2 -10.58 -1.79 -5.56
N GLU A 3 -9.70 -0.99 -5.01
CA GLU A 3 -8.54 -0.51 -5.75
C GLU A 3 -7.33 -1.28 -5.28
N THR A 4 -6.44 -1.58 -6.21
CA THR A 4 -5.21 -2.27 -5.88
C THR A 4 -4.08 -1.25 -5.82
N HIS A 5 -3.39 -1.21 -4.70
CA HIS A 5 -2.28 -0.29 -4.48
C HIS A 5 -0.99 -1.07 -4.56
N VAL A 6 -0.07 -0.60 -5.39
CA VAL A 6 1.20 -1.28 -5.62
C VAL A 6 2.35 -0.33 -5.31
N CYS A 7 3.29 -0.80 -4.50
CA CYS A 7 4.49 -0.05 -4.20
C CYS A 7 5.37 -0.02 -5.46
N VAL A 8 5.70 1.18 -5.93
CA VAL A 8 6.46 1.31 -7.17
C VAL A 8 7.95 1.06 -6.96
N VAL A 9 8.38 0.93 -5.73
CA VAL A 9 9.79 0.71 -5.42
C VAL A 9 10.14 -0.78 -5.42
N CYS A 10 9.34 -1.59 -4.72
CA CYS A 10 9.61 -3.02 -4.60
C CYS A 10 8.55 -3.89 -5.26
N GLY A 11 7.43 -3.30 -5.67
CA GLY A 11 6.38 -4.06 -6.31
C GLY A 11 5.43 -4.76 -5.34
N HIS A 12 5.50 -4.42 -4.06
CA HIS A 12 4.60 -5.03 -3.09
C HIS A 12 3.15 -4.61 -3.36
N VAL A 13 2.26 -5.59 -3.40
CA VAL A 13 0.84 -5.34 -3.64
C VAL A 13 0.12 -5.29 -2.30
N HIS A 14 -0.58 -4.20 -2.05
CA HIS A 14 -1.37 -4.06 -0.82
C HIS A 14 -2.63 -4.89 -0.94
N ASP A 15 -2.86 -5.76 0.03
CA ASP A 15 -4.03 -6.63 0.05
C ASP A 15 -4.94 -6.19 1.19
N GLU A 16 -6.09 -5.64 0.83
CA GLU A 16 -7.03 -5.14 1.84
C GLU A 16 -7.60 -6.25 2.71
N ALA A 17 -7.62 -7.47 2.20
CA ALA A 17 -8.11 -8.60 2.97
C ALA A 17 -7.16 -8.97 4.10
N GLU A 18 -5.87 -8.80 3.89
CA GLU A 18 -4.85 -9.15 4.89
C GLU A 18 -4.32 -7.95 5.66
N GLU A 19 -4.17 -6.83 4.98
CA GLU A 19 -3.52 -5.65 5.57
C GLU A 19 -4.51 -4.56 5.98
N GLY A 20 -5.79 -4.75 5.65
CA GLY A 20 -6.82 -3.77 5.99
C GLY A 20 -7.04 -2.79 4.85
N PHE A 21 -8.12 -2.00 4.99
CA PHE A 21 -8.48 -1.06 3.95
C PHE A 21 -7.43 0.04 3.85
N TRP A 22 -7.12 0.41 2.62
CA TRP A 22 -6.12 1.45 2.36
C TRP A 22 -6.43 2.76 3.09
N ASN A 23 -7.70 3.14 3.11
CA ASN A 23 -8.11 4.40 3.72
C ASN A 23 -7.98 4.40 5.24
N GLU A 24 -7.88 3.23 5.85
CA GLU A 24 -7.75 3.12 7.30
C GLU A 24 -6.30 3.09 7.75
N LEU A 25 -5.37 3.03 6.81
CA LEU A 25 -3.96 3.03 7.15
C LEU A 25 -3.54 4.43 7.62
N PRO A 26 -2.59 4.52 8.58
CA PRO A 26 -2.12 5.81 9.06
C PRO A 26 -1.32 6.54 7.97
N ASP A 27 -1.18 7.86 8.16
CA ASP A 27 -0.41 8.65 7.20
C ASP A 27 1.06 8.24 7.18
N ASN A 28 1.53 7.69 8.28
CA ASN A 28 2.94 7.26 8.37
C ASN A 28 3.11 5.78 8.03
N PHE A 29 2.11 5.20 7.37
CA PHE A 29 2.22 3.82 6.92
C PHE A 29 3.39 3.67 5.95
N THR A 30 4.13 2.57 6.11
CA THR A 30 5.26 2.29 5.23
C THR A 30 5.13 0.88 4.68
N CYS A 31 5.73 0.69 3.51
CA CYS A 31 5.74 -0.62 2.86
C CYS A 31 6.53 -1.61 3.73
N PRO A 32 5.97 -2.78 4.05
CA PRO A 32 6.67 -3.75 4.88
C PRO A 32 7.86 -4.40 4.18
N GLU A 33 7.94 -4.25 2.87
CA GLU A 33 9.03 -4.86 2.10
C GLU A 33 10.22 -3.93 1.96
N CYS A 34 9.97 -2.69 1.59
CA CYS A 34 11.07 -1.75 1.31
C CYS A 34 11.04 -0.50 2.20
N GLY A 35 9.97 -0.30 2.93
CA GLY A 35 9.87 0.82 3.85
C GLY A 35 9.45 2.14 3.21
N CYS A 36 8.94 2.11 2.00
CA CYS A 36 8.48 3.32 1.34
C CYS A 36 7.15 3.79 1.92
N GLY A 37 6.87 5.07 1.81
CA GLY A 37 5.62 5.63 2.29
C GLY A 37 4.46 5.38 1.35
N LYS A 38 3.26 5.78 1.80
CA LYS A 38 2.05 5.63 0.98
C LYS A 38 2.16 6.36 -0.34
N GLU A 39 2.93 7.45 -0.37
CA GLU A 39 3.10 8.24 -1.57
C GLU A 39 3.81 7.50 -2.69
N ASP A 40 4.49 6.43 -2.35
CA ASP A 40 5.17 5.60 -3.34
C ASP A 40 4.30 4.46 -3.86
N TYR A 41 3.05 4.42 -3.46
CA TYR A 41 2.09 3.46 -3.97
C TYR A 41 1.28 4.06 -5.10
N GLN A 42 0.93 3.24 -6.06
CA GLN A 42 0.07 3.64 -7.17
C GLN A 42 -1.14 2.73 -7.25
N VAL A 43 -2.26 3.31 -7.68
CA VAL A 43 -3.49 2.54 -7.88
C VAL A 43 -3.46 1.92 -9.26
N VAL A 44 -3.73 0.64 -9.35
CA VAL A 44 -3.79 -0.08 -10.61
C VAL A 44 -5.19 -0.57 -10.90
#